data_1450654ad0e94cbe105e09bfe8c6537f
#
_entry.id   1450654ad0e94cbe105e09bfe8c6537f
#
_cell.length_a   1.000
_cell.length_b   1.000
_cell.length_c   1.000
_cell.angle_alpha   90.00
_cell.angle_beta   90.00
_cell.angle_gamma   90.00
#
_symmetry.space_group_name_H-M   'P 1'
#
loop_
_entity.id
_entity.type
_entity.pdbx_description
1 polymer ?
#
loop_
_entity_poly.entity_id
_entity_poly.type
_entity_poly.pdbx_seq_one_letter_code
_entity_poly.pdbx_strand_id
1 'polypeptide(L)'
;MLGCKAFSQTSINGIVNTYHKVIAINTSQSGLKLDNVAGLAVYDRVMVIQMKGATINTTVNSSSFGSVTSLNEAGNYEIATICDVRNDSVFLLQQLLRSYSVTNKVQLVKIARYASAIVTDSLKAASWDSTTGKGGVLAVIVTGTLTLNAPVSATGKGFKGGIYYKDDGGCVSNAFQNYAYDPTPTSYFIYSNVQEGSYKGESVVNLPLSLRGGKGACANGGGGGNNHNNGGGGGSNGASGGRGGDNLTTAPGACTGQQAAVGGYSLNNNSGTKIFFGGGGGAGHANNTLTSAGGGNGGGIVFIQAETLVSNGFTISANGLAGGNVFGDGASGGGGGGNILLEINNYSDAVSLEAKGGNGGTVDDEFVPGRCYGEGGGGSGGIIYFSGLQPVGTASAAGGTRGAKVNSTCSSITGTNGGAGSIVANYQYMESSIVSPTCSNVLPIDWLYFKVDLQRTTALLQWDVTGSSDQTQFFVQRKELNRTWLSIAKMTGSTIHSGYNFWDQNLLAGTYQYRIRAIDNQKIFLSSTQEVVLQEKKQSVVFFNQATRTISIRQHFVPDDAVQIFDVFGKCVFEKTFTSTADAWQQNISFLSNGIYVVKTGKASLKFIMTNQ
;
A
#
# COMPACT_ATOMS: atom_id res chain seq x y z
N MET A 1 -15.97 33.28 2.26
CA MET A 1 -14.87 32.31 2.18
C MET A 1 -15.17 31.19 3.16
N LEU A 2 -15.59 30.01 2.68
CA LEU A 2 -15.71 28.82 3.52
C LEU A 2 -14.28 28.36 3.84
N GLY A 3 -13.85 28.58 5.07
CA GLY A 3 -12.62 27.98 5.57
C GLY A 3 -12.82 26.46 5.70
N CYS A 4 -12.38 25.72 4.71
CA CYS A 4 -12.21 24.28 4.82
C CYS A 4 -11.16 24.06 5.91
N LYS A 5 -11.57 23.66 7.13
CA LYS A 5 -10.62 23.18 8.13
C LYS A 5 -10.03 21.88 7.57
N ALA A 6 -8.83 21.97 7.02
CA ALA A 6 -8.04 20.80 6.69
C ALA A 6 -7.90 19.97 7.98
N PHE A 7 -8.43 18.75 7.98
CA PHE A 7 -8.08 17.77 9.00
C PHE A 7 -6.56 17.57 8.91
N SER A 8 -5.85 17.76 10.02
CA SER A 8 -4.41 17.56 10.06
C SER A 8 -4.11 16.12 9.66
N GLN A 9 -3.52 15.93 8.48
CA GLN A 9 -3.02 14.64 8.06
C GLN A 9 -1.83 14.25 8.96
N THR A 10 -1.75 12.99 9.33
CA THR A 10 -0.59 12.48 10.09
C THR A 10 0.62 12.41 9.17
N SER A 11 1.71 13.11 9.52
CA SER A 11 2.98 13.01 8.79
C SER A 11 3.61 11.65 9.04
N ILE A 12 3.97 10.94 7.97
CA ILE A 12 4.62 9.63 8.02
C ILE A 12 5.85 9.58 7.11
N ASN A 13 6.88 8.86 7.54
CA ASN A 13 8.11 8.64 6.79
C ASN A 13 8.89 7.43 7.33
N GLY A 14 9.98 7.05 6.66
CA GLY A 14 10.87 5.98 7.11
C GLY A 14 10.18 4.61 7.14
N ILE A 15 10.37 3.85 8.22
CA ILE A 15 9.79 2.53 8.42
C ILE A 15 8.67 2.64 9.45
N VAL A 16 7.43 2.38 9.04
CA VAL A 16 6.23 2.49 9.88
C VAL A 16 5.70 1.13 10.37
N ASN A 17 6.22 0.03 9.84
CA ASN A 17 5.81 -1.32 10.20
C ASN A 17 6.74 -1.94 11.25
N THR A 18 6.19 -2.78 12.12
CA THR A 18 6.94 -3.72 12.95
C THR A 18 6.74 -5.14 12.47
N TYR A 19 7.75 -5.99 12.69
CA TYR A 19 7.81 -7.34 12.14
C TYR A 19 8.10 -8.33 13.27
N HIS A 20 7.29 -9.39 13.35
CA HIS A 20 7.39 -10.42 14.36
C HIS A 20 7.48 -11.79 13.70
N LYS A 21 8.42 -12.63 14.15
CA LYS A 21 8.51 -14.01 13.67
C LYS A 21 7.39 -14.84 14.31
N VAL A 22 6.62 -15.55 13.50
CA VAL A 22 5.65 -16.53 14.00
C VAL A 22 6.40 -17.83 14.33
N ILE A 23 6.31 -18.26 15.59
CA ILE A 23 6.97 -19.46 16.11
C ILE A 23 6.04 -20.66 16.11
N ALA A 24 4.77 -20.45 16.43
CA ALA A 24 3.74 -21.49 16.40
C ALA A 24 2.37 -20.89 16.05
N ILE A 25 1.51 -21.70 15.49
CA ILE A 25 0.09 -21.40 15.21
C ILE A 25 -0.73 -22.49 15.88
N ASN A 26 -1.78 -22.12 16.62
CA ASN A 26 -2.63 -23.08 17.29
C ASN A 26 -3.53 -23.84 16.30
N THR A 27 -4.14 -24.93 16.76
CA THR A 27 -5.00 -25.79 15.93
C THR A 27 -6.25 -25.10 15.39
N SER A 28 -6.74 -24.06 16.08
CA SER A 28 -7.87 -23.22 15.61
C SER A 28 -7.44 -22.12 14.63
N GLN A 29 -6.16 -22.07 14.25
CA GLN A 29 -5.61 -21.09 13.30
C GLN A 29 -5.95 -19.62 13.65
N SER A 30 -6.02 -19.31 14.93
CA SER A 30 -6.35 -17.97 15.42
C SER A 30 -5.41 -17.47 16.53
N GLY A 31 -4.60 -18.35 17.13
CA GLY A 31 -3.58 -17.99 18.11
C GLY A 31 -2.18 -18.15 17.50
N LEU A 32 -1.38 -17.09 17.54
CA LEU A 32 -0.03 -17.04 17.00
C LEU A 32 0.97 -16.75 18.13
N LYS A 33 1.88 -17.69 18.39
CA LYS A 33 3.04 -17.45 19.23
C LYS A 33 4.11 -16.74 18.42
N LEU A 34 4.68 -15.67 18.97
CA LEU A 34 5.66 -14.80 18.30
C LEU A 34 7.00 -14.83 19.01
N ASP A 35 8.05 -14.36 18.34
CA ASP A 35 9.36 -14.11 18.96
C ASP A 35 9.29 -12.99 20.03
N ASN A 36 8.40 -12.03 19.85
CA ASN A 36 8.00 -11.02 20.83
C ASN A 36 6.69 -10.37 20.40
N VAL A 37 6.00 -9.69 21.31
CA VAL A 37 4.75 -8.95 21.06
C VAL A 37 4.91 -7.43 21.24
N ALA A 38 6.14 -6.92 21.29
CA ALA A 38 6.42 -5.52 21.53
C ALA A 38 5.76 -4.62 20.47
N GLY A 39 5.00 -3.61 20.91
CA GLY A 39 4.30 -2.69 20.02
C GLY A 39 3.02 -3.23 19.39
N LEU A 40 2.62 -4.47 19.71
CA LEU A 40 1.32 -5.02 19.31
C LEU A 40 0.26 -4.75 20.38
N ALA A 41 -0.94 -4.42 19.94
CA ALA A 41 -2.10 -4.15 20.79
C ALA A 41 -3.37 -4.78 20.20
N VAL A 42 -4.38 -4.90 21.04
CA VAL A 42 -5.74 -5.27 20.62
C VAL A 42 -6.24 -4.23 19.62
N TYR A 43 -6.89 -4.70 18.56
CA TYR A 43 -7.38 -3.96 17.37
C TYR A 43 -6.29 -3.55 16.35
N ASP A 44 -5.03 -3.91 16.54
CA ASP A 44 -4.07 -3.77 15.48
C ASP A 44 -4.45 -4.64 14.28
N ARG A 45 -4.38 -4.06 13.09
CA ARG A 45 -4.44 -4.81 11.83
C ARG A 45 -3.06 -5.38 11.56
N VAL A 46 -3.01 -6.63 11.19
CA VAL A 46 -1.75 -7.35 10.94
C VAL A 46 -1.85 -8.15 9.65
N MET A 47 -0.72 -8.28 8.95
CA MET A 47 -0.58 -9.20 7.83
C MET A 47 0.23 -10.41 8.31
N VAL A 48 -0.36 -11.60 8.23
CA VAL A 48 0.37 -12.87 8.40
C VAL A 48 0.81 -13.32 7.02
N ILE A 49 2.11 -13.57 6.82
CA ILE A 49 2.66 -13.94 5.51
C ILE A 49 3.77 -14.97 5.65
N GLN A 50 3.74 -16.00 4.79
CA GLN A 50 4.79 -17.01 4.69
C GLN A 50 5.70 -16.74 3.49
N MET A 51 7.00 -16.61 3.76
CA MET A 51 7.96 -16.19 2.74
C MET A 51 8.57 -17.33 1.95
N LYS A 52 8.72 -18.50 2.56
CA LYS A 52 9.40 -19.67 1.98
C LYS A 52 8.56 -20.94 2.10
N GLY A 53 9.04 -22.04 1.53
CA GLY A 53 8.40 -23.37 1.66
C GLY A 53 8.05 -24.03 0.32
N ALA A 54 8.34 -23.37 -0.80
CA ALA A 54 8.22 -24.01 -2.10
C ALA A 54 9.20 -25.19 -2.24
N THR A 55 8.83 -26.18 -3.05
CA THR A 55 9.68 -27.31 -3.44
C THR A 55 10.11 -27.20 -4.88
N ILE A 56 11.29 -27.72 -5.18
CA ILE A 56 11.93 -27.67 -6.50
C ILE A 56 12.49 -29.02 -6.91
N ASN A 57 12.81 -29.16 -8.18
CA ASN A 57 13.65 -30.25 -8.64
C ASN A 57 15.09 -30.06 -8.11
N THR A 58 15.64 -31.04 -7.42
CA THR A 58 16.97 -31.00 -6.80
C THR A 58 18.00 -31.90 -7.48
N THR A 59 17.73 -32.40 -8.68
CA THR A 59 18.66 -33.25 -9.45
C THR A 59 19.83 -32.40 -9.95
N VAL A 60 20.99 -32.48 -9.28
CA VAL A 60 22.13 -31.56 -9.43
C VAL A 60 22.78 -31.49 -10.82
N ASN A 61 22.65 -32.54 -11.62
CA ASN A 61 23.18 -32.61 -13.00
C ASN A 61 22.10 -32.40 -14.08
N SER A 62 20.90 -31.97 -13.72
CA SER A 62 19.79 -31.75 -14.63
C SER A 62 19.58 -30.27 -14.94
N SER A 63 19.33 -29.94 -16.20
CA SER A 63 18.98 -28.58 -16.64
C SER A 63 17.64 -28.09 -16.03
N SER A 64 16.82 -28.99 -15.48
CA SER A 64 15.59 -28.66 -14.76
C SER A 64 15.83 -28.41 -13.26
N PHE A 65 17.06 -28.47 -12.76
CA PHE A 65 17.36 -28.12 -11.37
C PHE A 65 16.76 -26.75 -11.02
N GLY A 66 16.14 -26.65 -9.87
CA GLY A 66 15.55 -25.42 -9.36
C GLY A 66 14.16 -25.08 -9.91
N SER A 67 13.65 -25.82 -10.92
CA SER A 67 12.26 -25.63 -11.37
C SER A 67 11.27 -25.92 -10.25
N VAL A 68 10.28 -25.06 -10.08
CA VAL A 68 9.27 -25.19 -9.01
C VAL A 68 8.37 -26.40 -9.28
N THR A 69 8.33 -27.34 -8.33
CA THR A 69 7.43 -28.48 -8.36
C THR A 69 6.14 -28.22 -7.60
N SER A 70 6.20 -27.42 -6.52
CA SER A 70 5.04 -26.91 -5.79
C SER A 70 5.39 -25.62 -5.04
N LEU A 71 4.47 -24.67 -5.03
CA LEU A 71 4.60 -23.48 -4.18
C LEU A 71 4.25 -23.77 -2.71
N ASN A 72 3.52 -24.85 -2.43
CA ASN A 72 3.00 -25.17 -1.10
C ASN A 72 2.38 -23.93 -0.44
N GLU A 73 2.76 -23.62 0.80
CA GLU A 73 2.27 -22.45 1.54
C GLU A 73 3.10 -21.17 1.28
N ALA A 74 4.20 -21.24 0.53
CA ALA A 74 4.99 -20.04 0.20
C ALA A 74 4.12 -18.99 -0.49
N GLY A 75 4.23 -17.75 -0.04
CA GLY A 75 3.44 -16.62 -0.53
C GLY A 75 2.03 -16.52 0.03
N ASN A 76 1.53 -17.50 0.80
CA ASN A 76 0.26 -17.34 1.51
C ASN A 76 0.33 -16.11 2.40
N TYR A 77 -0.72 -15.28 2.35
CA TYR A 77 -0.86 -14.13 3.22
C TYR A 77 -2.32 -13.88 3.55
N GLU A 78 -2.58 -13.29 4.71
CA GLU A 78 -3.89 -12.87 5.17
C GLU A 78 -3.76 -11.63 6.05
N ILE A 79 -4.75 -10.74 5.98
CA ILE A 79 -4.88 -9.60 6.89
C ILE A 79 -5.90 -9.98 7.96
N ALA A 80 -5.54 -9.75 9.21
CA ALA A 80 -6.38 -10.07 10.36
C ALA A 80 -6.34 -8.93 11.39
N THR A 81 -7.23 -9.01 12.37
CA THR A 81 -7.27 -8.08 13.50
C THR A 81 -6.88 -8.81 14.77
N ILE A 82 -6.02 -8.22 15.60
CA ILE A 82 -5.68 -8.76 16.91
C ILE A 82 -6.85 -8.48 17.85
N CYS A 83 -7.41 -9.52 18.48
CA CYS A 83 -8.45 -9.39 19.50
C CYS A 83 -7.90 -9.51 20.93
N ASP A 84 -6.71 -10.11 21.10
CA ASP A 84 -6.08 -10.27 22.40
C ASP A 84 -4.57 -10.43 22.28
N VAL A 85 -3.83 -9.98 23.30
CA VAL A 85 -2.39 -10.12 23.43
C VAL A 85 -2.07 -10.69 24.81
N ARG A 86 -1.47 -11.87 24.88
CA ARG A 86 -1.12 -12.55 26.14
C ARG A 86 0.30 -13.11 26.07
N ASN A 87 1.14 -12.75 27.03
CA ASN A 87 2.52 -13.19 27.10
C ASN A 87 3.28 -12.94 25.77
N ASP A 88 3.69 -14.00 25.08
CA ASP A 88 4.39 -14.00 23.79
C ASP A 88 3.45 -14.31 22.59
N SER A 89 2.15 -14.23 22.79
CA SER A 89 1.16 -14.67 21.80
C SER A 89 0.13 -13.58 21.51
N VAL A 90 -0.34 -13.55 20.26
CA VAL A 90 -1.51 -12.78 19.85
C VAL A 90 -2.63 -13.70 19.40
N PHE A 91 -3.86 -13.28 19.61
CA PHE A 91 -5.06 -13.97 19.15
C PHE A 91 -5.77 -13.10 18.13
N LEU A 92 -6.15 -13.72 17.01
CA LEU A 92 -6.79 -13.05 15.89
C LEU A 92 -8.30 -13.13 16.03
N LEU A 93 -8.98 -12.05 15.66
CA LEU A 93 -10.43 -11.98 15.62
C LEU A 93 -11.02 -12.97 14.63
N GLN A 94 -10.40 -13.09 13.47
CA GLN A 94 -10.76 -14.06 12.43
C GLN A 94 -9.78 -15.24 12.43
N GLN A 95 -10.27 -16.43 12.16
CA GLN A 95 -9.43 -17.59 11.89
C GLN A 95 -8.71 -17.42 10.55
N LEU A 96 -7.45 -17.81 10.48
CA LEU A 96 -6.74 -17.89 9.21
C LEU A 96 -7.37 -18.98 8.34
N LEU A 97 -7.65 -18.67 7.09
CA LEU A 97 -8.24 -19.59 6.11
C LEU A 97 -7.19 -20.49 5.46
N ARG A 98 -5.95 -20.02 5.43
CA ARG A 98 -4.85 -20.70 4.76
C ARG A 98 -3.95 -21.40 5.75
N SER A 99 -3.32 -22.47 5.28
CA SER A 99 -2.30 -23.17 6.04
C SER A 99 -0.98 -22.38 6.02
N TYR A 100 -0.24 -22.48 7.12
CA TYR A 100 1.09 -21.90 7.30
C TYR A 100 2.03 -22.88 7.97
N SER A 101 3.25 -22.96 7.46
CA SER A 101 4.33 -23.77 8.05
C SER A 101 5.38 -22.85 8.66
N VAL A 102 5.41 -22.74 9.98
CA VAL A 102 6.27 -21.80 10.72
C VAL A 102 7.76 -22.02 10.50
N THR A 103 8.19 -23.23 10.12
CA THR A 103 9.56 -23.56 9.74
C THR A 103 9.99 -22.84 8.45
N ASN A 104 9.03 -22.38 7.65
CA ASN A 104 9.21 -21.77 6.34
C ASN A 104 9.14 -20.24 6.36
N LYS A 105 9.58 -19.63 7.47
CA LYS A 105 9.66 -18.16 7.62
C LYS A 105 8.29 -17.48 7.48
N VAL A 106 7.43 -17.70 8.47
CA VAL A 106 6.18 -16.95 8.64
C VAL A 106 6.46 -15.72 9.50
N GLN A 107 6.04 -14.55 9.03
CA GLN A 107 6.09 -13.31 9.81
C GLN A 107 4.70 -12.71 9.98
N LEU A 108 4.51 -12.02 11.09
CA LEU A 108 3.38 -11.13 11.35
C LEU A 108 3.89 -9.69 11.21
N VAL A 109 3.29 -8.93 10.30
CA VAL A 109 3.61 -7.53 10.03
C VAL A 109 2.48 -6.67 10.58
N LYS A 110 2.78 -5.79 11.55
CA LYS A 110 1.80 -4.79 12.00
C LYS A 110 1.57 -3.78 10.89
N ILE A 111 0.34 -3.64 10.45
CA ILE A 111 -0.05 -2.66 9.43
C ILE A 111 -0.23 -1.30 10.09
N ALA A 112 0.47 -0.28 9.58
CA ALA A 112 0.30 1.08 10.07
C ALA A 112 -1.06 1.64 9.63
N ARG A 113 -1.86 2.16 10.58
CA ARG A 113 -3.22 2.68 10.32
C ARG A 113 -3.33 4.16 10.64
N TYR A 114 -3.99 4.91 9.74
CA TYR A 114 -4.22 6.34 9.89
C TYR A 114 -5.61 6.72 9.39
N ALA A 115 -6.22 7.76 9.97
CA ALA A 115 -7.45 8.35 9.43
C ALA A 115 -7.15 9.09 8.11
N SER A 116 -6.09 9.92 8.09
CA SER A 116 -5.51 10.54 6.89
C SER A 116 -4.02 10.69 7.10
N ALA A 117 -3.21 10.50 6.06
CA ALA A 117 -1.75 10.54 6.16
C ALA A 117 -1.11 11.32 5.02
N ILE A 118 0.04 11.92 5.31
CA ILE A 118 0.90 12.57 4.33
C ILE A 118 2.31 12.01 4.45
N VAL A 119 2.83 11.47 3.36
CA VAL A 119 4.21 10.99 3.27
C VAL A 119 5.12 12.21 3.06
N THR A 120 5.87 12.60 4.08
CA THR A 120 6.70 13.83 4.08
C THR A 120 8.15 13.61 3.72
N ASP A 121 8.65 12.39 3.87
CA ASP A 121 9.94 11.89 3.39
C ASP A 121 9.77 10.42 3.01
N SER A 122 10.75 9.84 2.31
CA SER A 122 10.66 8.50 1.74
C SER A 122 10.13 7.45 2.73
N LEU A 123 8.98 6.87 2.42
CA LEU A 123 8.36 5.78 3.18
C LEU A 123 8.92 4.44 2.68
N LYS A 124 9.50 3.61 3.58
CA LYS A 124 10.30 2.45 3.18
C LYS A 124 9.92 1.19 3.94
N ALA A 125 10.00 0.03 3.27
CA ALA A 125 10.04 -1.26 3.96
C ALA A 125 11.39 -1.44 4.67
N ALA A 126 11.40 -2.13 5.83
CA ALA A 126 12.64 -2.69 6.36
C ALA A 126 13.24 -3.71 5.38
N SER A 127 14.54 -3.85 5.32
CA SER A 127 15.16 -4.88 4.48
C SER A 127 14.82 -6.28 5.00
N TRP A 128 14.59 -7.22 4.08
CA TRP A 128 14.47 -8.63 4.43
C TRP A 128 15.73 -9.16 5.13
N ASP A 129 15.53 -9.79 6.26
CA ASP A 129 16.57 -10.54 6.97
C ASP A 129 16.27 -12.04 6.86
N SER A 130 17.07 -12.74 6.07
CA SER A 130 16.92 -14.17 5.83
C SER A 130 17.18 -15.02 7.10
N THR A 131 17.91 -14.51 8.08
CA THR A 131 18.21 -15.21 9.34
C THR A 131 16.99 -15.21 10.25
N THR A 132 16.44 -14.05 10.53
CA THR A 132 15.25 -13.91 11.39
C THR A 132 13.95 -14.24 10.66
N GLY A 133 13.90 -14.07 9.35
CA GLY A 133 12.68 -14.24 8.56
C GLY A 133 11.72 -13.07 8.67
N LYS A 134 12.24 -11.85 8.84
CA LYS A 134 11.47 -10.61 9.06
C LYS A 134 11.86 -9.51 8.08
N GLY A 135 10.93 -8.59 7.79
CA GLY A 135 11.14 -7.44 6.91
C GLY A 135 10.60 -7.63 5.51
N GLY A 136 10.94 -6.72 4.60
CA GLY A 136 10.61 -6.77 3.18
C GLY A 136 9.20 -6.30 2.81
N VAL A 137 8.32 -6.04 3.77
CA VAL A 137 6.92 -5.67 3.54
C VAL A 137 6.67 -4.25 4.06
N LEU A 138 6.11 -3.40 3.22
CA LEU A 138 5.52 -2.12 3.59
C LEU A 138 4.01 -2.25 3.50
N ALA A 139 3.29 -2.05 4.60
CA ALA A 139 1.85 -2.18 4.65
C ALA A 139 1.21 -0.99 5.38
N VAL A 140 0.29 -0.28 4.72
CA VAL A 140 -0.39 0.91 5.25
C VAL A 140 -1.88 0.86 4.92
N ILE A 141 -2.71 1.18 5.90
CA ILE A 141 -4.15 1.40 5.74
C ILE A 141 -4.49 2.84 6.14
N VAL A 142 -5.12 3.59 5.24
CA VAL A 142 -5.60 4.96 5.46
C VAL A 142 -7.09 5.00 5.18
N THR A 143 -7.91 5.21 6.20
CA THR A 143 -9.38 5.22 6.03
C THR A 143 -9.92 6.42 5.26
N GLY A 144 -9.11 7.47 5.11
CA GLY A 144 -9.38 8.66 4.30
C GLY A 144 -8.31 8.85 3.21
N THR A 145 -7.70 10.03 3.15
CA THR A 145 -6.75 10.40 2.11
C THR A 145 -5.31 10.09 2.49
N LEU A 146 -4.61 9.38 1.62
CA LEU A 146 -3.15 9.24 1.62
C LEU A 146 -2.57 10.20 0.58
N THR A 147 -1.78 11.17 1.03
CA THR A 147 -1.08 12.13 0.17
C THR A 147 0.41 11.80 0.13
N LEU A 148 0.99 11.70 -1.06
CA LEU A 148 2.43 11.51 -1.22
C LEU A 148 3.09 12.87 -1.50
N ASN A 149 4.03 13.27 -0.65
CA ASN A 149 4.99 14.35 -0.90
C ASN A 149 6.43 13.81 -0.94
N ALA A 150 6.57 12.48 -0.94
CA ALA A 150 7.82 11.76 -1.10
C ALA A 150 7.55 10.33 -1.60
N PRO A 151 8.56 9.62 -2.14
CA PRO A 151 8.38 8.27 -2.67
C PRO A 151 8.01 7.23 -1.61
N VAL A 152 7.29 6.18 -2.04
CA VAL A 152 7.03 4.95 -1.28
C VAL A 152 7.82 3.81 -1.89
N SER A 153 8.66 3.11 -1.11
CA SER A 153 9.61 2.16 -1.70
C SER A 153 9.85 0.89 -0.88
N ALA A 154 9.71 -0.25 -1.56
CA ALA A 154 10.23 -1.55 -1.15
C ALA A 154 11.33 -2.07 -2.13
N THR A 155 11.95 -1.17 -2.90
CA THR A 155 13.02 -1.50 -3.85
C THR A 155 14.21 -2.14 -3.15
N GLY A 156 14.65 -3.32 -3.61
CA GLY A 156 15.77 -4.09 -3.04
C GLY A 156 15.52 -4.62 -1.62
N LYS A 157 14.25 -4.67 -1.18
CA LYS A 157 13.86 -5.10 0.17
C LYS A 157 13.43 -6.56 0.25
N GLY A 158 13.36 -7.26 -0.89
CA GLY A 158 13.03 -8.68 -0.99
C GLY A 158 14.22 -9.62 -0.77
N PHE A 159 14.19 -10.78 -1.43
CA PHE A 159 15.20 -11.82 -1.28
C PHE A 159 16.60 -11.34 -1.66
N LYS A 160 17.61 -11.82 -0.91
CA LYS A 160 19.00 -11.40 -1.06
C LYS A 160 19.62 -11.94 -2.34
N GLY A 161 20.46 -11.14 -2.98
CA GLY A 161 21.34 -11.59 -4.05
C GLY A 161 22.37 -12.61 -3.57
N GLY A 162 22.90 -13.40 -4.50
CA GLY A 162 23.99 -14.33 -4.26
C GLY A 162 25.26 -13.60 -3.85
N ILE A 163 25.98 -14.19 -2.89
CA ILE A 163 27.23 -13.63 -2.40
C ILE A 163 28.31 -13.81 -3.47
N TYR A 164 29.01 -12.73 -3.80
CA TYR A 164 30.17 -12.78 -4.67
C TYR A 164 31.37 -13.37 -3.91
N TYR A 165 31.95 -14.41 -4.45
CA TYR A 165 32.99 -15.17 -3.77
C TYR A 165 34.10 -15.52 -4.77
N LYS A 166 35.36 -15.41 -4.33
CA LYS A 166 36.53 -15.79 -5.13
C LYS A 166 36.85 -17.27 -4.89
N ASP A 167 36.96 -18.04 -5.96
CA ASP A 167 37.48 -19.40 -5.98
C ASP A 167 38.91 -19.49 -6.55
N ASP A 168 39.43 -20.67 -6.77
CA ASP A 168 40.79 -20.86 -7.29
C ASP A 168 40.88 -20.96 -8.83
N GLY A 169 39.76 -21.01 -9.50
CA GLY A 169 39.67 -20.93 -10.97
C GLY A 169 40.05 -22.19 -11.74
N GLY A 170 40.21 -23.34 -11.09
CA GLY A 170 40.59 -24.58 -11.78
C GLY A 170 39.43 -25.34 -12.41
N CYS A 171 39.58 -25.89 -13.61
CA CYS A 171 38.63 -26.85 -14.19
C CYS A 171 39.02 -28.29 -13.87
N VAL A 172 39.30 -28.57 -12.58
CA VAL A 172 39.90 -29.84 -12.15
C VAL A 172 38.93 -30.96 -11.83
N SER A 173 37.64 -30.65 -11.75
CA SER A 173 36.59 -31.65 -11.56
C SER A 173 35.42 -31.40 -12.52
N ASN A 174 34.51 -32.40 -12.67
CA ASN A 174 33.30 -32.23 -13.47
C ASN A 174 32.20 -31.43 -12.71
N ALA A 175 32.47 -30.95 -11.49
CA ALA A 175 31.49 -30.23 -10.69
C ALA A 175 31.10 -28.90 -11.30
N PHE A 176 32.02 -28.24 -12.03
CA PHE A 176 31.73 -26.98 -12.73
C PHE A 176 30.58 -27.09 -13.74
N GLN A 177 30.23 -28.30 -14.19
CA GLN A 177 29.09 -28.54 -15.07
C GLN A 177 27.78 -28.63 -14.29
N ASN A 178 27.83 -28.88 -12.98
CA ASN A 178 26.65 -29.10 -12.16
C ASN A 178 25.81 -27.85 -11.96
N TYR A 179 24.51 -28.06 -11.80
CA TYR A 179 23.55 -27.01 -11.52
C TYR A 179 23.52 -26.64 -10.04
N ALA A 180 24.02 -27.49 -9.15
CA ALA A 180 24.11 -27.19 -7.71
C ALA A 180 25.21 -27.96 -7.01
N TYR A 181 25.81 -27.35 -6.01
CA TYR A 181 26.80 -27.93 -5.09
C TYR A 181 26.98 -26.99 -3.86
N ASP A 182 27.79 -27.46 -2.89
CA ASP A 182 28.14 -26.68 -1.70
C ASP A 182 29.25 -25.66 -2.05
N PRO A 183 28.96 -24.36 -1.95
CA PRO A 183 29.94 -23.33 -2.26
C PRO A 183 30.87 -22.96 -1.07
N THR A 184 30.81 -23.70 0.06
CA THR A 184 31.56 -23.29 1.24
C THR A 184 33.03 -23.66 1.20
N PRO A 185 33.94 -22.80 1.75
CA PRO A 185 35.36 -23.02 1.78
C PRO A 185 35.80 -24.25 2.59
N THR A 186 34.92 -24.81 3.42
CA THR A 186 35.26 -25.98 4.27
C THR A 186 35.43 -27.28 3.48
N SER A 187 34.94 -27.34 2.26
CA SER A 187 35.22 -28.41 1.30
C SER A 187 36.57 -28.27 0.60
N TYR A 188 37.30 -27.23 0.89
CA TYR A 188 38.57 -26.80 0.28
C TYR A 188 39.71 -27.82 0.34
N PHE A 189 39.70 -28.77 1.28
CA PHE A 189 40.75 -29.76 1.43
C PHE A 189 40.56 -31.08 0.69
N ILE A 190 39.46 -31.24 -0.02
CA ILE A 190 39.19 -32.41 -0.82
C ILE A 190 39.23 -31.98 -2.28
N TYR A 191 40.34 -32.25 -2.97
CA TYR A 191 40.58 -31.94 -4.38
C TYR A 191 39.48 -32.30 -5.38
N SER A 192 38.44 -32.97 -4.92
CA SER A 192 37.29 -33.37 -5.73
C SER A 192 36.02 -32.49 -5.56
N ASN A 193 36.03 -31.52 -4.65
CA ASN A 193 34.88 -30.68 -4.32
C ASN A 193 35.23 -29.20 -4.38
N VAL A 194 35.96 -28.81 -5.37
CA VAL A 194 36.40 -27.44 -5.57
C VAL A 194 35.19 -26.56 -5.83
N GLN A 195 35.22 -25.40 -5.27
CA GLN A 195 34.26 -24.33 -5.50
C GLN A 195 34.37 -23.84 -6.97
N GLU A 196 33.56 -24.41 -7.82
CA GLU A 196 33.63 -24.12 -9.25
C GLU A 196 32.52 -23.19 -9.69
N GLY A 197 32.00 -22.39 -8.78
CA GLY A 197 30.97 -21.41 -9.07
C GLY A 197 30.48 -20.64 -7.83
N SER A 198 29.67 -19.67 -8.09
CA SER A 198 29.21 -18.70 -7.12
C SER A 198 27.86 -19.04 -6.52
N TYR A 199 27.48 -18.25 -5.49
CA TYR A 199 26.21 -18.42 -4.79
C TYR A 199 25.01 -18.03 -5.66
N LYS A 200 23.98 -18.84 -5.55
CA LYS A 200 22.65 -18.54 -6.09
C LYS A 200 21.99 -17.40 -5.32
N GLY A 201 21.08 -16.69 -5.96
CA GLY A 201 20.19 -15.76 -5.28
C GLY A 201 19.21 -16.46 -4.34
N GLU A 202 18.85 -15.80 -3.26
CA GLU A 202 17.82 -16.27 -2.32
C GLU A 202 16.44 -16.29 -3.00
N SER A 203 15.55 -17.21 -2.52
CA SER A 203 14.29 -17.50 -3.15
C SER A 203 13.21 -17.93 -2.16
N VAL A 204 12.03 -18.27 -2.66
CA VAL A 204 10.91 -18.87 -1.90
C VAL A 204 11.23 -20.28 -1.34
N VAL A 205 12.42 -20.81 -1.58
CA VAL A 205 12.86 -22.14 -1.12
C VAL A 205 13.83 -22.02 0.05
N ASN A 206 13.74 -22.94 1.01
CA ASN A 206 14.78 -23.16 2.01
C ASN A 206 15.85 -24.11 1.44
N LEU A 207 16.81 -23.56 0.70
CA LEU A 207 17.83 -24.37 0.06
C LEU A 207 18.89 -24.79 1.08
N PRO A 208 19.23 -26.10 1.21
CA PRO A 208 20.33 -26.54 2.05
C PRO A 208 21.67 -26.01 1.51
N LEU A 209 22.67 -25.87 2.39
CA LEU A 209 23.96 -25.31 2.05
C LEU A 209 24.63 -26.02 0.87
N SER A 210 24.52 -27.37 0.86
CA SER A 210 25.07 -28.22 -0.20
C SER A 210 24.52 -27.97 -1.62
N LEU A 211 23.51 -27.13 -1.78
CA LEU A 211 22.90 -26.82 -3.06
C LEU A 211 22.91 -25.32 -3.41
N ARG A 212 23.58 -24.49 -2.58
CA ARG A 212 23.54 -23.01 -2.74
C ARG A 212 24.49 -22.46 -3.80
N GLY A 213 25.45 -23.21 -4.27
CA GLY A 213 26.35 -22.86 -5.38
C GLY A 213 25.86 -23.43 -6.71
N GLY A 214 26.47 -22.95 -7.79
CA GLY A 214 26.33 -23.47 -9.13
C GLY A 214 25.28 -22.82 -10.01
N LYS A 215 25.32 -23.14 -11.30
CA LYS A 215 24.63 -22.43 -12.38
C LYS A 215 23.11 -22.59 -12.44
N GLY A 216 22.55 -23.60 -11.78
CA GLY A 216 21.10 -23.78 -11.75
C GLY A 216 20.40 -22.68 -10.96
N ALA A 217 19.22 -22.28 -11.37
CA ALA A 217 18.38 -21.39 -10.59
C ALA A 217 17.88 -22.06 -9.31
N CYS A 218 17.33 -21.31 -8.38
CA CYS A 218 16.63 -21.81 -7.19
C CYS A 218 15.25 -21.18 -7.14
N ALA A 219 14.24 -21.86 -7.65
CA ALA A 219 12.92 -21.27 -7.85
C ALA A 219 13.05 -19.86 -8.49
N ASN A 220 12.56 -18.82 -7.82
CA ASN A 220 12.67 -17.46 -8.31
C ASN A 220 14.05 -16.79 -8.06
N GLY A 221 14.99 -17.43 -7.39
CA GLY A 221 16.38 -16.96 -7.26
C GLY A 221 17.23 -17.35 -8.48
N GLY A 222 18.07 -16.43 -8.96
CA GLY A 222 18.99 -16.68 -10.07
C GLY A 222 20.12 -17.63 -9.68
N GLY A 223 20.60 -18.45 -10.60
CA GLY A 223 21.77 -19.31 -10.44
C GLY A 223 23.07 -18.52 -10.31
N GLY A 224 24.07 -19.07 -9.64
CA GLY A 224 25.45 -18.54 -9.61
C GLY A 224 26.23 -18.95 -10.85
N GLY A 225 27.09 -18.07 -11.38
CA GLY A 225 27.98 -18.40 -12.50
C GLY A 225 28.96 -19.50 -12.13
N ASN A 226 29.18 -20.47 -13.01
CA ASN A 226 30.17 -21.51 -12.81
C ASN A 226 31.52 -21.11 -13.45
N ASN A 227 32.57 -21.88 -13.10
CA ASN A 227 33.90 -21.74 -13.64
C ASN A 227 33.86 -21.91 -15.20
N HIS A 228 34.57 -21.11 -15.96
CA HIS A 228 35.47 -20.04 -15.63
C HIS A 228 34.88 -18.69 -16.04
N ASN A 229 34.69 -17.78 -15.06
CA ASN A 229 34.27 -16.41 -15.27
C ASN A 229 32.93 -16.24 -16.04
N ASN A 230 31.97 -17.12 -15.76
CA ASN A 230 30.62 -17.04 -16.30
C ASN A 230 29.71 -16.14 -15.45
N GLY A 231 28.75 -15.49 -16.11
CA GLY A 231 27.84 -14.53 -15.48
C GLY A 231 26.78 -15.19 -14.62
N GLY A 232 26.34 -14.49 -13.56
CA GLY A 232 25.21 -14.85 -12.70
C GLY A 232 23.87 -14.65 -13.38
N GLY A 233 22.86 -15.48 -13.06
CA GLY A 233 21.49 -15.39 -13.56
C GLY A 233 20.67 -14.35 -12.82
N GLY A 234 19.75 -13.67 -13.48
CA GLY A 234 18.80 -12.74 -12.87
C GLY A 234 17.78 -13.45 -11.98
N GLY A 235 17.37 -12.80 -10.89
CA GLY A 235 16.24 -13.24 -10.07
C GLY A 235 14.89 -13.04 -10.78
N SER A 236 13.83 -13.67 -10.27
CA SER A 236 12.51 -13.62 -10.92
C SER A 236 11.36 -13.36 -9.95
N ASN A 237 10.15 -13.17 -10.50
CA ASN A 237 8.88 -13.14 -9.80
C ASN A 237 7.73 -13.36 -10.81
N GLY A 238 7.20 -12.30 -11.44
CA GLY A 238 6.09 -12.37 -12.39
C GLY A 238 6.44 -13.05 -13.73
N ALA A 239 7.72 -13.09 -14.10
CA ALA A 239 8.23 -13.79 -15.25
C ALA A 239 9.59 -14.42 -14.92
N SER A 240 10.24 -15.10 -15.85
CA SER A 240 11.57 -15.67 -15.66
C SER A 240 12.66 -14.60 -15.68
N GLY A 241 13.66 -14.77 -14.85
CA GLY A 241 14.89 -13.99 -14.89
C GLY A 241 15.73 -14.32 -16.15
N GLY A 242 16.63 -13.40 -16.49
CA GLY A 242 17.56 -13.58 -17.61
C GLY A 242 18.72 -14.53 -17.27
N ARG A 243 19.16 -15.31 -18.24
CA ARG A 243 20.39 -16.09 -18.15
C ARG A 243 21.61 -15.16 -18.09
N GLY A 244 22.68 -15.54 -17.36
CA GLY A 244 23.99 -14.90 -17.43
C GLY A 244 24.69 -15.15 -18.79
N GLY A 245 25.71 -14.37 -19.09
CA GLY A 245 26.58 -14.57 -20.26
C GLY A 245 27.64 -15.65 -20.03
N ASP A 246 28.04 -16.36 -21.11
CA ASP A 246 29.12 -17.33 -21.05
C ASP A 246 30.49 -16.66 -21.23
N ASN A 247 31.51 -17.25 -20.63
CA ASN A 247 32.90 -17.05 -21.06
C ASN A 247 33.15 -17.76 -22.41
N LEU A 248 34.12 -17.31 -23.17
CA LEU A 248 34.53 -18.00 -24.40
C LEU A 248 35.13 -19.36 -24.07
N THR A 249 34.55 -20.44 -24.58
CA THR A 249 34.94 -21.82 -24.26
C THR A 249 36.35 -22.19 -24.77
N THR A 250 36.91 -21.41 -25.72
CA THR A 250 38.26 -21.60 -26.26
C THR A 250 39.31 -20.69 -25.61
N ALA A 251 38.91 -19.82 -24.65
CA ALA A 251 39.86 -18.96 -23.96
C ALA A 251 40.80 -19.79 -23.08
N PRO A 252 42.07 -19.36 -22.89
CA PRO A 252 43.00 -20.03 -21.97
C PRO A 252 42.38 -20.09 -20.55
N GLY A 253 42.31 -21.29 -20.00
CA GLY A 253 41.73 -21.54 -18.67
C GLY A 253 40.21 -21.63 -18.62
N ALA A 254 39.48 -21.46 -19.76
CA ALA A 254 38.05 -21.68 -19.81
C ALA A 254 37.71 -23.17 -19.69
N CYS A 255 36.68 -23.50 -18.93
CA CYS A 255 36.12 -24.83 -18.87
C CYS A 255 35.20 -25.10 -20.05
N THR A 256 35.11 -26.35 -20.50
CA THR A 256 34.33 -26.71 -21.67
C THR A 256 32.82 -26.61 -21.43
N GLY A 257 32.07 -26.14 -22.42
CA GLY A 257 30.60 -26.04 -22.39
C GLY A 257 30.06 -24.71 -21.87
N GLN A 258 28.74 -24.61 -21.86
CA GLN A 258 28.02 -23.41 -21.39
C GLN A 258 27.85 -23.47 -19.87
N GLN A 259 28.52 -22.62 -19.14
CA GLN A 259 28.59 -22.64 -17.69
C GLN A 259 27.93 -21.41 -17.03
N ALA A 260 27.34 -20.49 -17.83
CA ALA A 260 26.62 -19.35 -17.30
C ALA A 260 25.34 -19.77 -16.55
N ALA A 261 25.01 -18.97 -15.57
CA ALA A 261 23.88 -19.24 -14.68
C ALA A 261 22.52 -19.14 -15.36
N VAL A 262 21.62 -20.01 -14.96
CA VAL A 262 20.20 -19.98 -15.34
C VAL A 262 19.51 -18.86 -14.57
N GLY A 263 18.64 -18.09 -15.24
CA GLY A 263 17.75 -17.12 -14.57
C GLY A 263 16.70 -17.81 -13.72
N GLY A 264 16.22 -17.14 -12.67
CA GLY A 264 15.14 -17.62 -11.80
C GLY A 264 13.88 -17.99 -12.58
N TYR A 265 13.18 -19.03 -12.14
CA TYR A 265 11.92 -19.46 -12.75
C TYR A 265 10.77 -18.56 -12.31
N SER A 266 9.85 -18.24 -13.22
CA SER A 266 8.61 -17.54 -12.89
C SER A 266 7.79 -18.31 -11.85
N LEU A 267 7.18 -17.58 -10.91
CA LEU A 267 6.26 -18.18 -9.93
C LEU A 267 4.83 -18.32 -10.47
N ASN A 268 4.55 -17.78 -11.67
CA ASN A 268 3.27 -17.92 -12.41
C ASN A 268 2.02 -17.68 -11.56
N ASN A 269 2.02 -16.64 -10.72
CA ASN A 269 0.91 -16.36 -9.81
C ASN A 269 0.32 -14.98 -10.02
N ASN A 270 -0.58 -14.83 -10.99
CA ASN A 270 -1.29 -13.59 -11.29
C ASN A 270 -2.65 -13.48 -10.58
N SER A 271 -3.05 -14.48 -9.78
CA SER A 271 -4.34 -14.48 -9.08
C SER A 271 -4.38 -13.56 -7.85
N GLY A 272 -3.21 -13.13 -7.35
CA GLY A 272 -3.10 -12.38 -6.09
C GLY A 272 -3.43 -13.20 -4.84
N THR A 273 -3.73 -14.50 -4.96
CA THR A 273 -3.96 -15.37 -3.79
C THR A 273 -2.67 -15.64 -3.02
N LYS A 274 -1.52 -15.46 -3.64
CA LYS A 274 -0.19 -15.51 -3.05
C LYS A 274 0.59 -14.28 -3.50
N ILE A 275 1.46 -13.76 -2.63
CA ILE A 275 2.36 -12.65 -2.95
C ILE A 275 3.79 -13.00 -2.57
N PHE A 276 4.75 -12.53 -3.35
CA PHE A 276 6.14 -12.91 -3.21
C PHE A 276 7.08 -11.71 -3.25
N PHE A 277 8.23 -11.84 -2.61
CA PHE A 277 9.36 -11.00 -2.93
C PHE A 277 9.91 -11.36 -4.31
N GLY A 278 10.52 -10.40 -4.97
CA GLY A 278 11.43 -10.68 -6.07
C GLY A 278 12.57 -11.59 -5.59
N GLY A 279 12.95 -12.55 -6.39
CA GLY A 279 14.11 -13.41 -6.14
C GLY A 279 15.41 -12.62 -6.21
N GLY A 280 16.42 -13.01 -5.45
CA GLY A 280 17.76 -12.45 -5.60
C GLY A 280 18.41 -12.88 -6.91
N GLY A 281 19.21 -12.02 -7.54
CA GLY A 281 20.11 -12.40 -8.63
C GLY A 281 21.25 -13.29 -8.13
N GLY A 282 21.76 -14.19 -8.95
CA GLY A 282 22.95 -14.99 -8.62
C GLY A 282 24.23 -14.20 -8.79
N ALA A 283 25.27 -14.55 -8.06
CA ALA A 283 26.60 -13.96 -8.26
C ALA A 283 27.29 -14.54 -9.50
N GLY A 284 28.13 -13.75 -10.16
CA GLY A 284 29.04 -14.22 -11.21
C GLY A 284 30.21 -15.00 -10.63
N HIS A 285 30.86 -15.83 -11.44
CA HIS A 285 32.05 -16.57 -11.02
C HIS A 285 33.28 -15.64 -10.98
N ALA A 286 34.05 -15.72 -9.90
CA ALA A 286 35.28 -14.95 -9.72
C ALA A 286 36.45 -15.84 -9.36
N ASN A 287 37.61 -15.58 -9.93
CA ASN A 287 38.87 -16.18 -9.53
C ASN A 287 40.01 -15.16 -9.32
N ASN A 288 39.85 -13.93 -9.76
CA ASN A 288 40.86 -12.89 -9.72
C ASN A 288 40.56 -11.78 -8.71
N THR A 289 39.30 -11.32 -8.65
CA THR A 289 38.90 -10.13 -7.88
C THR A 289 37.75 -10.41 -6.90
N LEU A 290 37.73 -9.69 -5.78
CA LEU A 290 36.64 -9.70 -4.80
C LEU A 290 35.85 -8.37 -4.81
N THR A 291 36.01 -7.52 -5.81
CA THR A 291 35.48 -6.15 -5.79
C THR A 291 34.04 -6.02 -6.28
N SER A 292 33.39 -7.11 -6.72
CA SER A 292 31.98 -7.04 -7.16
C SER A 292 31.00 -7.07 -5.98
N ALA A 293 29.86 -6.41 -6.16
CA ALA A 293 28.80 -6.34 -5.17
C ALA A 293 27.90 -7.59 -5.07
N GLY A 294 28.17 -8.66 -5.81
CA GLY A 294 27.30 -9.84 -5.86
C GLY A 294 26.00 -9.65 -6.62
N GLY A 295 25.06 -10.58 -6.46
CA GLY A 295 23.74 -10.52 -7.09
C GLY A 295 22.88 -9.39 -6.54
N GLY A 296 22.00 -8.82 -7.38
CA GLY A 296 21.04 -7.80 -6.97
C GLY A 296 19.98 -8.38 -6.01
N ASN A 297 19.62 -7.65 -4.95
CA ASN A 297 18.49 -8.04 -4.11
C ASN A 297 17.18 -7.88 -4.87
N GLY A 298 16.21 -8.74 -4.64
CA GLY A 298 14.86 -8.62 -5.18
C GLY A 298 14.05 -7.49 -4.55
N GLY A 299 13.00 -7.05 -5.21
CA GLY A 299 12.00 -6.11 -4.68
C GLY A 299 11.18 -6.72 -3.56
N GLY A 300 10.76 -5.90 -2.59
CA GLY A 300 9.88 -6.29 -1.50
C GLY A 300 8.40 -6.26 -1.90
N ILE A 301 7.52 -6.18 -0.90
CA ILE A 301 6.07 -6.06 -1.07
C ILE A 301 5.62 -4.69 -0.57
N VAL A 302 4.76 -4.02 -1.35
CA VAL A 302 4.01 -2.83 -0.93
C VAL A 302 2.53 -3.16 -0.92
N PHE A 303 1.85 -2.95 0.21
CA PHE A 303 0.41 -3.03 0.36
C PHE A 303 -0.12 -1.68 0.85
N ILE A 304 -1.00 -1.06 0.09
CA ILE A 304 -1.65 0.20 0.45
C ILE A 304 -3.15 0.06 0.25
N GLN A 305 -3.90 0.30 1.33
CA GLN A 305 -5.33 0.48 1.29
C GLN A 305 -5.66 1.92 1.65
N ALA A 306 -6.43 2.64 0.82
CA ALA A 306 -6.87 4.00 1.11
C ALA A 306 -8.21 4.32 0.44
N GLU A 307 -9.00 5.22 1.05
CA GLU A 307 -10.18 5.76 0.37
C GLU A 307 -9.77 6.61 -0.83
N THR A 308 -8.77 7.48 -0.65
CA THR A 308 -8.25 8.34 -1.73
C THR A 308 -6.73 8.36 -1.70
N LEU A 309 -6.11 8.20 -2.87
CA LEU A 309 -4.68 8.41 -3.07
C LEU A 309 -4.44 9.69 -3.90
N VAL A 310 -3.62 10.59 -3.35
CA VAL A 310 -3.06 11.77 -4.03
C VAL A 310 -1.57 11.52 -4.21
N SER A 311 -1.15 11.23 -5.43
CA SER A 311 0.24 10.80 -5.70
C SER A 311 1.22 11.96 -5.84
N ASN A 312 0.75 13.16 -6.23
CA ASN A 312 1.57 14.34 -6.52
C ASN A 312 2.77 14.04 -7.43
N GLY A 313 2.66 13.02 -8.30
CA GLY A 313 3.73 12.57 -9.20
C GLY A 313 4.82 11.73 -8.54
N PHE A 314 4.74 11.43 -7.23
CA PHE A 314 5.70 10.54 -6.56
C PHE A 314 5.45 9.07 -6.90
N THR A 315 6.55 8.32 -6.95
CA THR A 315 6.54 6.91 -7.36
C THR A 315 6.36 5.99 -6.17
N ILE A 316 5.53 4.95 -6.35
CA ILE A 316 5.45 3.77 -5.48
C ILE A 316 6.24 2.64 -6.16
N SER A 317 7.25 2.10 -5.48
CA SER A 317 8.21 1.18 -6.11
C SER A 317 8.49 -0.09 -5.29
N ALA A 318 8.66 -1.21 -6.00
CA ALA A 318 9.13 -2.50 -5.48
C ALA A 318 10.13 -3.13 -6.48
N ASN A 319 11.11 -2.35 -6.94
CA ASN A 319 12.07 -2.80 -7.96
C ASN A 319 13.12 -3.76 -7.38
N GLY A 320 13.65 -4.65 -8.22
CA GLY A 320 14.90 -5.35 -7.96
C GLY A 320 16.11 -4.43 -8.13
N LEU A 321 17.21 -4.72 -7.44
CA LEU A 321 18.48 -4.01 -7.59
C LEU A 321 19.31 -4.61 -8.73
N ALA A 322 20.18 -3.80 -9.31
CA ALA A 322 21.14 -4.27 -10.29
C ALA A 322 22.14 -5.27 -9.68
N GLY A 323 22.63 -6.19 -10.50
CA GLY A 323 23.76 -7.04 -10.18
C GLY A 323 25.08 -6.27 -10.17
N GLY A 324 26.09 -6.81 -9.47
CA GLY A 324 27.41 -6.22 -9.36
C GLY A 324 28.18 -6.25 -10.68
N ASN A 325 28.78 -5.12 -11.04
CA ASN A 325 29.75 -5.00 -12.14
C ASN A 325 31.10 -5.57 -11.73
N VAL A 326 31.94 -5.94 -12.68
CA VAL A 326 33.25 -6.55 -12.41
C VAL A 326 34.24 -6.29 -13.54
N PHE A 327 35.55 -6.39 -13.21
CA PHE A 327 36.68 -6.39 -14.14
C PHE A 327 37.29 -7.79 -14.18
N GLY A 328 37.43 -8.35 -15.34
CA GLY A 328 38.17 -9.59 -15.58
C GLY A 328 37.59 -10.88 -15.01
N ASP A 329 36.38 -10.85 -14.47
CA ASP A 329 35.64 -12.01 -13.91
C ASP A 329 34.19 -12.01 -14.39
N GLY A 330 33.36 -12.97 -13.99
CA GLY A 330 31.93 -13.00 -14.32
C GLY A 330 31.12 -12.00 -13.51
N ALA A 331 30.27 -11.21 -14.16
CA ALA A 331 29.39 -10.24 -13.50
C ALA A 331 28.11 -10.88 -12.93
N SER A 332 27.49 -10.22 -11.96
CA SER A 332 26.34 -10.77 -11.21
C SER A 332 24.99 -10.45 -11.83
N GLY A 333 23.98 -11.29 -11.60
CA GLY A 333 22.60 -11.09 -12.08
C GLY A 333 21.84 -10.05 -11.29
N GLY A 334 20.88 -9.36 -11.92
CA GLY A 334 19.96 -8.42 -11.29
C GLY A 334 18.87 -9.13 -10.47
N GLY A 335 18.34 -8.49 -9.42
CA GLY A 335 17.23 -9.00 -8.63
C GLY A 335 15.88 -8.90 -9.35
N GLY A 336 14.93 -9.79 -9.07
CA GLY A 336 13.57 -9.72 -9.59
C GLY A 336 12.76 -8.56 -8.97
N GLY A 337 11.77 -8.02 -9.66
CA GLY A 337 10.80 -7.07 -9.12
C GLY A 337 9.91 -7.72 -8.05
N GLY A 338 9.45 -6.94 -7.09
CA GLY A 338 8.54 -7.38 -6.01
C GLY A 338 7.06 -7.26 -6.39
N ASN A 339 6.19 -7.17 -5.37
CA ASN A 339 4.77 -7.01 -5.58
C ASN A 339 4.26 -5.68 -5.01
N ILE A 340 3.33 -5.03 -5.74
CA ILE A 340 2.60 -3.84 -5.30
C ILE A 340 1.11 -4.18 -5.34
N LEU A 341 0.41 -3.99 -4.20
CA LEU A 341 -1.02 -4.21 -4.06
C LEU A 341 -1.68 -2.91 -3.63
N LEU A 342 -2.58 -2.38 -4.45
CA LEU A 342 -3.31 -1.14 -4.21
C LEU A 342 -4.81 -1.42 -4.11
N GLU A 343 -5.36 -1.20 -2.90
CA GLU A 343 -6.79 -1.22 -2.61
C GLU A 343 -7.27 0.22 -2.41
N ILE A 344 -7.42 0.92 -3.51
CA ILE A 344 -7.73 2.36 -3.54
C ILE A 344 -9.10 2.55 -4.20
N ASN A 345 -10.00 3.26 -3.52
CA ASN A 345 -11.31 3.58 -4.07
C ASN A 345 -11.23 4.74 -5.08
N ASN A 346 -10.44 5.78 -4.78
CA ASN A 346 -10.32 6.97 -5.60
C ASN A 346 -8.86 7.36 -5.82
N TYR A 347 -8.50 7.63 -7.07
CA TYR A 347 -7.21 8.21 -7.46
C TYR A 347 -7.44 9.67 -7.86
N SER A 348 -6.85 10.64 -7.15
CA SER A 348 -7.05 12.07 -7.42
C SER A 348 -6.21 12.59 -8.59
N ASP A 349 -5.11 11.90 -8.91
CA ASP A 349 -4.16 12.26 -9.95
C ASP A 349 -3.53 11.02 -10.59
N ALA A 350 -2.70 11.22 -11.60
CA ALA A 350 -1.98 10.15 -12.29
C ALA A 350 -0.93 9.54 -11.36
N VAL A 351 -0.88 8.19 -11.29
CA VAL A 351 0.07 7.46 -10.44
C VAL A 351 1.29 6.97 -11.22
N SER A 352 2.43 6.85 -10.52
CA SER A 352 3.65 6.24 -11.04
C SER A 352 4.02 5.01 -10.20
N LEU A 353 4.00 3.82 -10.82
CA LEU A 353 4.21 2.54 -10.14
C LEU A 353 5.31 1.74 -10.82
N GLU A 354 6.22 1.18 -10.03
CA GLU A 354 7.33 0.39 -10.56
C GLU A 354 7.55 -0.90 -9.75
N ALA A 355 7.44 -2.04 -10.42
CA ALA A 355 7.87 -3.35 -9.95
C ALA A 355 8.86 -3.96 -10.94
N LYS A 356 9.87 -3.17 -11.34
CA LYS A 356 10.83 -3.54 -12.39
C LYS A 356 11.88 -4.52 -11.87
N GLY A 357 12.41 -5.37 -12.76
CA GLY A 357 13.62 -6.13 -12.51
C GLY A 357 14.88 -5.26 -12.51
N GLY A 358 15.87 -5.63 -11.72
CA GLY A 358 17.20 -5.02 -11.73
C GLY A 358 17.99 -5.43 -12.98
N ASN A 359 18.85 -4.55 -13.45
CA ASN A 359 19.74 -4.87 -14.57
C ASN A 359 20.82 -5.88 -14.12
N GLY A 360 21.30 -6.72 -15.03
CA GLY A 360 22.50 -7.51 -14.84
C GLY A 360 23.75 -6.64 -14.77
N GLY A 361 24.76 -7.13 -14.04
CA GLY A 361 26.06 -6.46 -13.91
C GLY A 361 26.83 -6.46 -15.24
N THR A 362 27.50 -5.36 -15.51
CA THR A 362 28.40 -5.18 -16.65
C THR A 362 29.75 -5.81 -16.33
N VAL A 363 30.35 -6.46 -17.33
CA VAL A 363 31.73 -6.97 -17.27
C VAL A 363 32.65 -6.13 -18.14
N ASP A 364 33.84 -5.82 -17.65
CA ASP A 364 34.93 -5.22 -18.42
C ASP A 364 35.97 -6.29 -18.74
N ASP A 365 36.13 -6.59 -20.01
CA ASP A 365 37.07 -7.59 -20.53
C ASP A 365 38.52 -7.06 -20.67
N GLU A 366 38.79 -5.81 -20.27
CA GLU A 366 40.12 -5.17 -20.19
C GLU A 366 40.95 -5.27 -21.48
N PHE A 367 40.30 -5.44 -22.64
CA PHE A 367 40.95 -5.69 -23.95
C PHE A 367 41.83 -6.94 -23.98
N VAL A 368 41.68 -7.91 -23.09
CA VAL A 368 42.49 -9.12 -23.09
C VAL A 368 42.13 -9.99 -24.29
N PRO A 369 43.07 -10.24 -25.20
CA PRO A 369 42.81 -11.03 -26.40
C PRO A 369 42.32 -12.45 -26.09
N GLY A 370 41.20 -12.84 -26.74
CA GLY A 370 40.64 -14.19 -26.62
C GLY A 370 39.90 -14.47 -25.30
N ARG A 371 39.68 -13.45 -24.44
CA ARG A 371 38.86 -13.57 -23.23
C ARG A 371 37.55 -12.82 -23.37
N CYS A 372 36.45 -13.50 -23.11
CA CYS A 372 35.09 -12.94 -23.08
C CYS A 372 34.40 -13.38 -21.80
N TYR A 373 34.53 -12.58 -20.78
CA TYR A 373 33.90 -12.88 -19.51
C TYR A 373 32.35 -12.75 -19.59
N GLY A 374 31.64 -13.43 -18.69
CA GLY A 374 30.18 -13.47 -18.70
C GLY A 374 29.55 -12.27 -17.99
N GLU A 375 28.71 -11.51 -18.69
CA GLU A 375 27.88 -10.48 -18.07
C GLU A 375 26.72 -11.08 -17.27
N GLY A 376 26.14 -10.31 -16.33
CA GLY A 376 24.99 -10.73 -15.53
C GLY A 376 23.68 -10.75 -16.33
N GLY A 377 22.78 -11.68 -16.03
CA GLY A 377 21.40 -11.70 -16.55
C GLY A 377 20.53 -10.65 -15.89
N GLY A 378 19.52 -10.12 -16.59
CA GLY A 378 18.55 -9.16 -16.05
C GLY A 378 17.53 -9.84 -15.12
N GLY A 379 17.11 -9.20 -14.03
CA GLY A 379 16.01 -9.66 -13.19
C GLY A 379 14.65 -9.52 -13.90
N SER A 380 13.66 -10.38 -13.62
CA SER A 380 12.32 -10.21 -14.18
C SER A 380 11.55 -9.07 -13.52
N GLY A 381 10.52 -8.57 -14.17
CA GLY A 381 9.50 -7.73 -13.55
C GLY A 381 8.70 -8.50 -12.49
N GLY A 382 8.15 -7.74 -11.54
CA GLY A 382 7.24 -8.22 -10.50
C GLY A 382 5.78 -8.15 -10.92
N ILE A 383 4.85 -7.97 -9.96
CA ILE A 383 3.42 -7.89 -10.24
C ILE A 383 2.82 -6.68 -9.52
N ILE A 384 1.98 -5.92 -10.25
CA ILE A 384 1.22 -4.79 -9.72
C ILE A 384 -0.26 -5.16 -9.77
N TYR A 385 -0.94 -5.13 -8.60
CA TYR A 385 -2.35 -5.45 -8.44
C TYR A 385 -3.15 -4.20 -8.10
N PHE A 386 -4.31 -4.04 -8.73
CA PHE A 386 -5.32 -3.04 -8.42
C PHE A 386 -6.63 -3.71 -8.03
N SER A 387 -7.27 -3.27 -6.95
CA SER A 387 -8.60 -3.76 -6.53
C SER A 387 -9.71 -3.39 -7.53
N GLY A 388 -9.51 -2.32 -8.30
CA GLY A 388 -10.38 -1.89 -9.40
C GLY A 388 -9.66 -1.90 -10.75
N LEU A 389 -10.09 -1.03 -11.65
CA LEU A 389 -9.39 -0.80 -12.91
C LEU A 389 -8.04 -0.11 -12.68
N GLN A 390 -7.11 -0.32 -13.60
CA GLN A 390 -5.85 0.41 -13.58
C GLN A 390 -6.12 1.91 -13.69
N PRO A 391 -5.61 2.74 -12.75
CA PRO A 391 -5.79 4.19 -12.81
C PRO A 391 -4.98 4.82 -13.95
N VAL A 392 -5.28 6.10 -14.22
CA VAL A 392 -4.45 6.93 -15.11
C VAL A 392 -3.03 7.04 -14.55
N GLY A 393 -2.02 7.01 -15.42
CA GLY A 393 -0.62 7.10 -15.02
C GLY A 393 0.24 6.02 -15.64
N THR A 394 1.38 5.74 -15.02
CA THR A 394 2.32 4.73 -15.47
C THR A 394 2.40 3.58 -14.47
N ALA A 395 2.27 2.35 -14.96
CA ALA A 395 2.56 1.15 -14.19
C ALA A 395 3.56 0.31 -14.99
N SER A 396 4.71 0.00 -14.39
CA SER A 396 5.78 -0.72 -15.08
C SER A 396 6.23 -1.94 -14.27
N ALA A 397 6.06 -3.11 -14.84
CA ALA A 397 6.64 -4.36 -14.40
C ALA A 397 7.66 -4.89 -15.44
N ALA A 398 8.44 -4.01 -16.04
CA ALA A 398 9.44 -4.38 -17.03
C ALA A 398 10.55 -5.25 -16.43
N GLY A 399 11.08 -6.19 -17.18
CA GLY A 399 12.31 -6.88 -16.83
C GLY A 399 13.53 -5.97 -16.93
N GLY A 400 14.55 -6.25 -16.13
CA GLY A 400 15.87 -5.60 -16.25
C GLY A 400 16.61 -6.07 -17.50
N THR A 401 17.47 -5.22 -18.01
CA THR A 401 18.37 -5.59 -19.11
C THR A 401 19.49 -6.50 -18.61
N ARG A 402 20.01 -7.37 -19.46
CA ARG A 402 21.31 -8.02 -19.21
C ARG A 402 22.40 -6.97 -19.06
N GLY A 403 23.49 -7.34 -18.43
CA GLY A 403 24.70 -6.51 -18.38
C GLY A 403 25.31 -6.30 -19.77
N ALA A 404 26.20 -5.34 -19.85
CA ALA A 404 27.01 -5.12 -21.05
C ALA A 404 28.36 -5.84 -20.95
N LYS A 405 28.96 -6.17 -22.10
CA LYS A 405 30.37 -6.47 -22.21
C LYS A 405 31.07 -5.24 -22.79
N VAL A 406 32.00 -4.68 -22.03
CA VAL A 406 32.79 -3.53 -22.49
C VAL A 406 34.24 -3.93 -22.66
N ASN A 407 34.99 -3.20 -23.50
CA ASN A 407 36.39 -3.47 -23.81
C ASN A 407 36.68 -4.92 -24.28
N SER A 408 35.69 -5.57 -24.87
CA SER A 408 35.79 -6.97 -25.32
C SER A 408 36.38 -7.05 -26.75
N THR A 409 37.30 -8.00 -26.91
CA THR A 409 37.94 -8.28 -28.22
C THR A 409 37.40 -9.56 -28.87
N CYS A 410 36.43 -10.21 -28.26
CA CYS A 410 35.86 -11.46 -28.75
C CYS A 410 34.33 -11.50 -28.53
N SER A 411 33.68 -12.54 -29.04
CA SER A 411 32.25 -12.80 -28.79
C SER A 411 32.04 -14.15 -28.13
N SER A 412 31.11 -14.19 -27.17
CA SER A 412 30.62 -15.41 -26.56
C SER A 412 29.10 -15.36 -26.48
N ILE A 413 28.44 -16.44 -26.03
CA ILE A 413 27.01 -16.44 -25.84
C ILE A 413 26.64 -15.40 -24.78
N THR A 414 25.86 -14.43 -25.18
CA THR A 414 25.44 -13.32 -24.28
C THR A 414 24.36 -13.76 -23.31
N GLY A 415 24.31 -13.08 -22.17
CA GLY A 415 23.20 -13.16 -21.24
C GLY A 415 21.88 -12.66 -21.85
N THR A 416 20.80 -12.79 -21.13
CA THR A 416 19.48 -12.33 -21.58
C THR A 416 18.85 -11.34 -20.60
N ASN A 417 17.94 -10.52 -21.11
CA ASN A 417 17.10 -9.68 -20.29
C ASN A 417 16.16 -10.53 -19.44
N GLY A 418 15.71 -10.02 -18.32
CA GLY A 418 14.59 -10.57 -17.57
C GLY A 418 13.27 -10.38 -18.33
N GLY A 419 12.33 -11.30 -18.14
CA GLY A 419 10.98 -11.17 -18.70
C GLY A 419 10.18 -10.07 -18.01
N ALA A 420 9.23 -9.48 -18.72
CA ALA A 420 8.28 -8.53 -18.13
C ALA A 420 7.32 -9.27 -17.18
N GLY A 421 7.02 -8.67 -16.04
CA GLY A 421 6.01 -9.14 -15.10
C GLY A 421 4.59 -8.79 -15.55
N SER A 422 3.67 -8.65 -14.60
CA SER A 422 2.25 -8.47 -14.88
C SER A 422 1.66 -7.25 -14.18
N ILE A 423 0.60 -6.69 -14.80
CA ILE A 423 -0.29 -5.70 -14.22
C ILE A 423 -1.68 -6.33 -14.20
N VAL A 424 -2.29 -6.42 -13.00
CA VAL A 424 -3.54 -7.15 -12.75
C VAL A 424 -4.58 -6.19 -12.19
N ALA A 425 -5.65 -5.97 -12.96
CA ALA A 425 -6.81 -5.21 -12.54
C ALA A 425 -7.87 -6.10 -11.89
N ASN A 426 -8.78 -5.50 -11.11
CA ASN A 426 -9.89 -6.18 -10.45
C ASN A 426 -9.45 -7.34 -9.53
N TYR A 427 -8.29 -7.18 -8.92
CA TYR A 427 -7.80 -8.09 -7.90
C TYR A 427 -8.74 -8.07 -6.69
N GLN A 428 -9.04 -9.26 -6.18
CA GLN A 428 -9.89 -9.43 -5.00
C GLN A 428 -9.04 -9.94 -3.83
N TYR A 429 -8.96 -9.11 -2.79
CA TYR A 429 -8.44 -9.56 -1.51
C TYR A 429 -9.55 -10.29 -0.73
N MET A 430 -9.25 -11.44 -0.17
CA MET A 430 -10.19 -12.23 0.64
C MET A 430 -9.82 -12.15 2.12
N GLU A 431 -10.68 -11.54 2.92
CA GLU A 431 -10.60 -11.62 4.38
C GLU A 431 -11.43 -12.81 4.89
N SER A 432 -10.97 -13.43 5.97
CA SER A 432 -11.76 -14.43 6.65
C SER A 432 -12.98 -13.81 7.32
N SER A 433 -14.15 -14.38 7.10
CA SER A 433 -15.37 -14.03 7.83
C SER A 433 -15.61 -14.93 9.06
N ILE A 434 -14.77 -15.95 9.27
CA ILE A 434 -14.94 -16.92 10.36
C ILE A 434 -14.38 -16.31 11.65
N VAL A 435 -15.27 -15.93 12.57
CA VAL A 435 -14.88 -15.39 13.88
C VAL A 435 -14.24 -16.48 14.73
N SER A 436 -13.10 -16.15 15.35
CA SER A 436 -12.39 -17.06 16.26
C SER A 436 -13.21 -17.33 17.53
N PRO A 437 -13.32 -18.58 17.97
CA PRO A 437 -13.95 -18.90 19.26
C PRO A 437 -13.29 -18.21 20.46
N THR A 438 -11.99 -17.95 20.37
CA THR A 438 -11.21 -17.26 21.40
C THR A 438 -11.62 -15.78 21.55
N CYS A 439 -12.17 -15.19 20.49
CA CYS A 439 -12.53 -13.78 20.40
C CYS A 439 -14.05 -13.54 20.38
N SER A 440 -14.85 -14.56 20.55
CA SER A 440 -16.32 -14.50 20.44
C SER A 440 -16.99 -13.49 21.37
N ASN A 441 -16.27 -13.00 22.38
CA ASN A 441 -16.76 -12.00 23.33
C ASN A 441 -16.27 -10.57 23.08
N VAL A 442 -15.55 -10.30 21.97
CA VAL A 442 -14.96 -8.99 21.72
C VAL A 442 -14.93 -8.71 20.22
N LEU A 443 -16.07 -8.33 19.66
CA LEU A 443 -16.10 -7.73 18.33
C LEU A 443 -15.71 -6.24 18.49
N PRO A 444 -14.60 -5.77 17.89
CA PRO A 444 -14.34 -4.33 17.82
C PRO A 444 -15.40 -3.67 16.94
N ILE A 445 -15.90 -2.53 17.37
CA ILE A 445 -16.74 -1.69 16.51
C ILE A 445 -15.81 -0.92 15.58
N ASP A 446 -15.84 -1.23 14.31
CA ASP A 446 -15.17 -0.46 13.27
C ASP A 446 -16.18 0.47 12.59
N TRP A 447 -15.85 1.77 12.55
CA TRP A 447 -16.69 2.79 11.95
C TRP A 447 -16.47 2.80 10.43
N LEU A 448 -17.44 2.34 9.65
CA LEU A 448 -17.38 2.40 8.19
C LEU A 448 -17.57 3.84 7.71
N TYR A 449 -18.53 4.54 8.30
CA TYR A 449 -18.67 5.98 8.17
C TYR A 449 -19.44 6.59 9.34
N PHE A 450 -19.31 7.89 9.53
CA PHE A 450 -20.21 8.72 10.33
C PHE A 450 -20.34 10.08 9.64
N LYS A 451 -21.56 10.49 9.33
CA LYS A 451 -21.87 11.79 8.73
C LYS A 451 -23.05 12.46 9.40
N VAL A 452 -23.11 13.79 9.30
CA VAL A 452 -24.19 14.61 9.79
C VAL A 452 -24.62 15.56 8.66
N ASP A 453 -25.87 15.46 8.25
CA ASP A 453 -26.49 16.32 7.23
C ASP A 453 -27.49 17.26 7.89
N LEU A 454 -27.32 18.58 7.72
CA LEU A 454 -28.23 19.59 8.26
C LEU A 454 -29.40 19.86 7.32
N GLN A 455 -30.63 19.60 7.79
CA GLN A 455 -31.87 19.84 7.05
C GLN A 455 -32.72 20.86 7.81
N ARG A 456 -32.70 22.14 7.40
CA ARG A 456 -33.38 23.26 8.11
C ARG A 456 -32.91 23.34 9.56
N THR A 457 -33.77 23.01 10.54
CA THR A 457 -33.51 23.03 11.98
C THR A 457 -33.30 21.62 12.56
N THR A 458 -32.99 20.65 11.71
CA THR A 458 -32.84 19.25 12.09
C THR A 458 -31.52 18.72 11.55
N ALA A 459 -30.75 18.03 12.38
CA ALA A 459 -29.55 17.30 11.95
C ALA A 459 -29.87 15.81 11.79
N LEU A 460 -29.64 15.27 10.59
CA LEU A 460 -29.66 13.84 10.34
C LEU A 460 -28.27 13.27 10.54
N LEU A 461 -28.12 12.43 11.56
CA LEU A 461 -26.92 11.68 11.83
C LEU A 461 -27.07 10.29 11.23
N GLN A 462 -26.06 9.85 10.49
CA GLN A 462 -26.01 8.51 9.90
C GLN A 462 -24.65 7.89 10.14
N TRP A 463 -24.64 6.63 10.56
CA TRP A 463 -23.39 5.89 10.72
C TRP A 463 -23.59 4.42 10.36
N ASP A 464 -22.50 3.81 9.98
CA ASP A 464 -22.42 2.40 9.70
C ASP A 464 -21.20 1.82 10.41
N VAL A 465 -21.30 0.60 10.89
CA VAL A 465 -20.26 -0.06 11.67
C VAL A 465 -20.19 -1.54 11.34
N THR A 466 -19.00 -2.10 11.50
CA THR A 466 -18.85 -3.56 11.60
C THR A 466 -18.59 -3.95 13.05
N GLY A 467 -18.88 -5.18 13.40
CA GLY A 467 -18.60 -5.71 14.74
C GLY A 467 -19.57 -5.29 15.83
N SER A 468 -20.71 -4.66 15.51
CA SER A 468 -21.76 -4.44 16.49
C SER A 468 -22.50 -5.75 16.84
N SER A 469 -22.97 -5.84 18.06
CA SER A 469 -23.76 -6.94 18.58
C SER A 469 -25.05 -6.42 19.25
N ASP A 470 -25.96 -7.31 19.62
CA ASP A 470 -27.17 -6.95 20.37
C ASP A 470 -26.84 -6.46 21.81
N GLN A 471 -25.59 -6.59 22.25
CA GLN A 471 -25.08 -6.02 23.50
C GLN A 471 -24.46 -4.63 23.32
N THR A 472 -24.18 -4.25 22.09
CA THR A 472 -23.61 -2.93 21.78
C THR A 472 -24.62 -1.83 22.07
N GLN A 473 -24.19 -0.78 22.73
CA GLN A 473 -25.01 0.41 23.00
C GLN A 473 -24.38 1.63 22.34
N PHE A 474 -25.10 2.24 21.44
CA PHE A 474 -24.70 3.51 20.80
C PHE A 474 -25.32 4.68 21.55
N PHE A 475 -24.51 5.67 21.91
CA PHE A 475 -24.93 6.95 22.47
C PHE A 475 -24.63 8.04 21.46
N VAL A 476 -25.67 8.67 20.94
CA VAL A 476 -25.53 9.87 20.12
C VAL A 476 -25.14 11.01 21.04
N GLN A 477 -24.01 11.63 20.81
CA GLN A 477 -23.50 12.72 21.63
C GLN A 477 -23.46 14.02 20.83
N ARG A 478 -24.00 15.08 21.43
CA ARG A 478 -23.97 16.46 20.94
C ARG A 478 -23.18 17.34 21.88
N LYS A 479 -22.44 18.28 21.32
CA LYS A 479 -21.74 19.33 22.05
C LYS A 479 -22.01 20.67 21.37
N GLU A 480 -22.47 21.65 22.13
CA GLU A 480 -22.55 23.05 21.73
C GLU A 480 -21.21 23.75 21.99
N LEU A 481 -20.98 24.85 21.32
CA LEU A 481 -19.76 25.65 21.50
C LEU A 481 -19.54 25.98 22.98
N ASN A 482 -18.35 25.70 23.53
CA ASN A 482 -17.96 25.89 24.93
C ASN A 482 -18.73 25.06 25.96
N ARG A 483 -19.45 24.00 25.56
CA ARG A 483 -20.13 23.06 26.49
C ARG A 483 -19.45 21.68 26.46
N THR A 484 -19.83 20.82 27.40
CA THR A 484 -19.41 19.42 27.48
C THR A 484 -20.25 18.54 26.55
N TRP A 485 -19.79 17.33 26.26
CA TRP A 485 -20.54 16.34 25.49
C TRP A 485 -21.77 15.86 26.27
N LEU A 486 -22.94 15.96 25.64
CA LEU A 486 -24.23 15.47 26.18
C LEU A 486 -24.69 14.29 25.33
N SER A 487 -25.07 13.18 25.95
CA SER A 487 -25.75 12.08 25.26
C SER A 487 -27.22 12.44 25.06
N ILE A 488 -27.64 12.60 23.80
CA ILE A 488 -29.00 13.03 23.44
C ILE A 488 -29.89 11.86 23.03
N ALA A 489 -29.29 10.70 22.69
CA ALA A 489 -30.02 9.47 22.41
C ALA A 489 -29.18 8.24 22.74
N LYS A 490 -29.88 7.12 22.96
CA LYS A 490 -29.32 5.78 23.15
C LYS A 490 -30.00 4.80 22.20
N MET A 491 -29.22 3.95 21.53
CA MET A 491 -29.70 2.91 20.61
C MET A 491 -28.96 1.61 20.90
N THR A 492 -29.61 0.48 20.68
CA THR A 492 -28.98 -0.85 20.77
C THR A 492 -28.45 -1.25 19.40
N GLY A 493 -27.28 -1.88 19.39
CA GLY A 493 -26.68 -2.46 18.20
C GLY A 493 -27.44 -3.69 17.70
N SER A 494 -26.99 -4.22 16.58
CA SER A 494 -27.54 -5.43 15.97
C SER A 494 -26.42 -6.22 15.29
N THR A 495 -26.53 -7.54 15.30
CA THR A 495 -25.68 -8.43 14.51
C THR A 495 -26.12 -8.53 13.05
N ILE A 496 -27.32 -8.04 12.72
CA ILE A 496 -27.94 -8.17 11.39
C ILE A 496 -27.90 -6.85 10.63
N HIS A 497 -27.94 -5.71 11.34
CA HIS A 497 -27.94 -4.36 10.75
C HIS A 497 -26.68 -3.62 11.14
N SER A 498 -26.01 -3.04 10.16
CA SER A 498 -24.81 -2.22 10.33
C SER A 498 -25.10 -0.72 10.25
N GLY A 499 -26.14 -0.31 9.52
CA GLY A 499 -26.51 1.08 9.28
C GLY A 499 -27.53 1.63 10.29
N TYR A 500 -27.21 2.77 10.87
CA TYR A 500 -28.03 3.46 11.88
C TYR A 500 -28.27 4.90 11.48
N ASN A 501 -29.41 5.47 11.95
CA ASN A 501 -29.70 6.89 11.78
C ASN A 501 -30.37 7.47 13.01
N PHE A 502 -30.20 8.79 13.21
CA PHE A 502 -30.84 9.54 14.29
C PHE A 502 -31.12 10.97 13.81
N TRP A 503 -32.29 11.51 14.19
CA TRP A 503 -32.71 12.87 13.88
C TRP A 503 -32.68 13.73 15.14
N ASP A 504 -31.75 14.71 15.20
CA ASP A 504 -31.75 15.73 16.23
C ASP A 504 -32.57 16.93 15.75
N GLN A 505 -33.74 17.13 16.34
CA GLN A 505 -34.76 18.08 15.88
C GLN A 505 -34.72 19.37 16.72
N ASN A 506 -35.36 20.43 16.16
CA ASN A 506 -35.56 21.70 16.83
C ASN A 506 -34.25 22.40 17.28
N LEU A 507 -33.23 22.31 16.48
CA LEU A 507 -31.97 23.01 16.71
C LEU A 507 -32.19 24.53 16.57
N LEU A 508 -31.61 25.28 17.50
CA LEU A 508 -31.50 26.73 17.40
C LEU A 508 -30.27 27.12 16.58
N ALA A 509 -30.20 28.40 16.15
CA ALA A 509 -28.99 28.89 15.50
C ALA A 509 -27.77 28.74 16.42
N GLY A 510 -26.70 28.15 15.89
CA GLY A 510 -25.50 27.86 16.66
C GLY A 510 -24.59 26.84 15.98
N THR A 511 -23.45 26.58 16.60
CA THR A 511 -22.49 25.55 16.16
C THR A 511 -22.64 24.32 17.05
N TYR A 512 -22.82 23.18 16.41
CA TYR A 512 -23.00 21.89 17.05
C TYR A 512 -21.94 20.92 16.57
N GLN A 513 -21.36 20.17 17.50
CA GLN A 513 -20.50 19.05 17.23
C GLN A 513 -21.21 17.75 17.62
N TYR A 514 -21.10 16.73 16.78
CA TYR A 514 -21.68 15.41 16.99
C TYR A 514 -20.62 14.33 16.92
N ARG A 515 -20.81 13.29 17.73
CA ARG A 515 -20.10 12.03 17.66
C ARG A 515 -20.99 10.90 18.15
N ILE A 516 -20.64 9.67 17.78
CA ILE A 516 -21.27 8.48 18.34
C ILE A 516 -20.28 7.84 19.32
N ARG A 517 -20.76 7.53 20.52
CA ARG A 517 -20.05 6.75 21.52
C ARG A 517 -20.69 5.38 21.59
N ALA A 518 -19.99 4.34 21.17
CA ALA A 518 -20.43 2.97 21.34
C ALA A 518 -19.82 2.35 22.60
N ILE A 519 -20.61 1.56 23.31
CA ILE A 519 -20.15 0.74 24.43
C ILE A 519 -20.48 -0.70 24.10
N ASP A 520 -19.47 -1.56 24.09
CA ASP A 520 -19.60 -2.99 23.97
C ASP A 520 -18.68 -3.68 24.97
N ASN A 521 -19.23 -4.61 25.78
CA ASN A 521 -18.49 -5.31 26.83
C ASN A 521 -17.63 -4.39 27.73
N GLN A 522 -18.19 -3.26 28.17
CA GLN A 522 -17.53 -2.22 29.01
C GLN A 522 -16.43 -1.42 28.28
N LYS A 523 -16.17 -1.67 27.01
CA LYS A 523 -15.24 -0.90 26.19
C LYS A 523 -15.97 0.24 25.48
N ILE A 524 -15.26 1.35 25.30
CA ILE A 524 -15.80 2.57 24.69
C ILE A 524 -15.11 2.78 23.35
N PHE A 525 -15.91 2.96 22.30
CA PHE A 525 -15.48 3.29 20.95
C PHE A 525 -16.09 4.64 20.56
N LEU A 526 -15.30 5.53 19.96
CA LEU A 526 -15.77 6.84 19.51
C LEU A 526 -15.66 6.95 17.99
N SER A 527 -16.70 7.47 17.35
CA SER A 527 -16.63 7.89 15.95
C SER A 527 -15.75 9.13 15.79
N SER A 528 -15.48 9.52 14.54
CA SER A 528 -15.02 10.88 14.21
C SER A 528 -16.02 11.92 14.76
N THR A 529 -15.55 13.16 14.96
CA THR A 529 -16.42 14.29 15.32
C THR A 529 -16.81 15.05 14.06
N GLN A 530 -18.11 15.29 13.89
CA GLN A 530 -18.67 16.10 12.81
C GLN A 530 -19.21 17.42 13.35
N GLU A 531 -18.94 18.52 12.66
CA GLU A 531 -19.40 19.86 13.04
C GLU A 531 -20.42 20.38 12.02
N VAL A 532 -21.52 20.92 12.50
CA VAL A 532 -22.55 21.60 11.69
C VAL A 532 -22.84 22.97 12.28
N VAL A 533 -23.09 23.94 11.40
CA VAL A 533 -23.41 25.33 11.79
C VAL A 533 -24.81 25.67 11.25
N LEU A 534 -25.73 25.88 12.19
CA LEU A 534 -27.07 26.38 11.86
C LEU A 534 -27.07 27.90 11.95
N GLN A 535 -27.19 28.57 10.81
CA GLN A 535 -27.29 30.01 10.76
C GLN A 535 -28.70 30.47 11.12
N GLU A 536 -28.79 31.58 11.87
CA GLU A 536 -30.05 32.22 12.14
C GLU A 536 -30.65 32.73 10.82
N LYS A 537 -31.81 32.20 10.39
CA LYS A 537 -32.58 32.84 9.33
C LYS A 537 -33.09 34.16 9.88
N LYS A 538 -32.44 35.27 9.58
CA LYS A 538 -33.01 36.61 9.81
C LYS A 538 -34.33 36.66 9.03
N GLN A 539 -35.45 36.56 9.75
CA GLN A 539 -36.77 36.61 9.15
C GLN A 539 -36.99 38.03 8.64
N SER A 540 -37.30 38.18 7.36
CA SER A 540 -37.68 39.49 6.80
C SER A 540 -39.05 39.90 7.35
N VAL A 541 -39.10 41.03 8.06
CA VAL A 541 -40.35 41.59 8.61
C VAL A 541 -40.64 42.88 7.91
N VAL A 542 -41.83 42.95 7.29
CA VAL A 542 -42.35 44.15 6.66
C VAL A 542 -43.51 44.66 7.50
N PHE A 543 -43.47 45.90 7.89
CA PHE A 543 -44.49 46.57 8.71
C PHE A 543 -44.94 47.89 8.07
N PHE A 544 -46.22 48.18 8.03
CA PHE A 544 -46.77 49.45 7.63
C PHE A 544 -47.45 50.14 8.83
N ASN A 545 -47.01 51.36 9.10
CA ASN A 545 -47.64 52.22 10.10
C ASN A 545 -48.56 53.24 9.42
N GLN A 546 -49.86 53.07 9.62
CA GLN A 546 -50.90 53.92 9.02
C GLN A 546 -50.82 55.38 9.53
N ALA A 547 -50.57 55.56 10.85
CA ALA A 547 -50.58 56.91 11.44
C ALA A 547 -49.41 57.79 10.94
N THR A 548 -48.24 57.20 10.70
CA THR A 548 -47.06 57.88 10.19
C THR A 548 -46.87 57.73 8.68
N ARG A 549 -47.74 56.93 8.04
CA ARG A 549 -47.62 56.54 6.61
C ARG A 549 -46.25 56.03 6.24
N THR A 550 -45.67 55.16 7.09
CA THR A 550 -44.30 54.71 6.96
C THR A 550 -44.25 53.19 6.79
N ILE A 551 -43.51 52.74 5.79
CA ILE A 551 -43.15 51.32 5.64
C ILE A 551 -41.78 51.12 6.35
N SER A 552 -41.68 50.10 7.16
CA SER A 552 -40.44 49.67 7.81
C SER A 552 -40.18 48.22 7.44
N ILE A 553 -38.95 47.91 6.98
CA ILE A 553 -38.51 46.57 6.60
C ILE A 553 -37.27 46.26 7.40
N ARG A 554 -37.32 45.15 8.16
CA ARG A 554 -36.12 44.57 8.82
C ARG A 554 -35.74 43.31 8.06
N GLN A 555 -34.69 43.44 7.28
CA GLN A 555 -33.99 42.32 6.61
C GLN A 555 -32.57 42.73 6.27
N HIS A 556 -31.71 41.76 6.07
CA HIS A 556 -30.38 42.05 5.54
C HIS A 556 -30.48 42.26 4.02
N PHE A 557 -30.29 43.51 3.60
CA PHE A 557 -30.15 43.91 2.22
C PHE A 557 -28.68 43.83 1.78
N VAL A 558 -28.47 43.39 0.57
CA VAL A 558 -27.15 43.38 -0.10
C VAL A 558 -27.24 44.28 -1.35
N PRO A 559 -26.09 44.69 -1.94
CA PRO A 559 -26.10 45.44 -3.20
C PRO A 559 -27.03 44.72 -4.24
N ASP A 560 -27.76 45.52 -5.00
CA ASP A 560 -28.78 45.11 -6.00
C ASP A 560 -30.10 44.55 -5.44
N ASP A 561 -30.25 44.35 -4.12
CA ASP A 561 -31.59 44.12 -3.55
C ASP A 561 -32.50 45.34 -3.79
N ALA A 562 -33.78 45.10 -4.08
CA ALA A 562 -34.74 46.17 -4.30
C ALA A 562 -35.98 46.01 -3.40
N VAL A 563 -36.52 47.18 -2.99
CA VAL A 563 -37.86 47.34 -2.42
C VAL A 563 -38.73 47.99 -3.43
N GLN A 564 -39.86 47.36 -3.78
CA GLN A 564 -40.80 47.84 -4.78
C GLN A 564 -42.20 47.95 -4.17
N ILE A 565 -42.96 49.00 -4.51
CA ILE A 565 -44.38 49.14 -4.13
C ILE A 565 -45.22 49.16 -5.41
N PHE A 566 -46.23 48.34 -5.43
CA PHE A 566 -47.15 48.19 -6.57
C PHE A 566 -48.56 48.63 -6.18
N ASP A 567 -49.27 49.27 -7.08
CA ASP A 567 -50.70 49.52 -6.97
C ASP A 567 -51.54 48.27 -7.32
N VAL A 568 -52.85 48.35 -7.23
CA VAL A 568 -53.79 47.23 -7.52
C VAL A 568 -53.76 46.76 -8.96
N PHE A 569 -53.24 47.58 -9.88
CA PHE A 569 -53.11 47.26 -11.30
C PHE A 569 -51.74 46.64 -11.63
N GLY A 570 -50.89 46.44 -10.60
CA GLY A 570 -49.53 45.89 -10.76
C GLY A 570 -48.52 46.90 -11.27
N LYS A 571 -48.81 48.21 -11.30
CA LYS A 571 -47.87 49.26 -11.66
C LYS A 571 -46.96 49.52 -10.49
N CYS A 572 -45.65 49.54 -10.72
CA CYS A 572 -44.64 49.95 -9.72
C CYS A 572 -44.75 51.45 -9.51
N VAL A 573 -45.09 51.88 -8.29
CA VAL A 573 -45.29 53.29 -7.90
C VAL A 573 -44.14 53.80 -7.03
N PHE A 574 -43.25 52.93 -6.56
CA PHE A 574 -42.03 53.24 -5.87
C PHE A 574 -41.02 52.10 -5.98
N GLU A 575 -39.77 52.45 -6.18
CA GLU A 575 -38.65 51.52 -6.18
C GLU A 575 -37.43 52.11 -5.49
N LYS A 576 -36.74 51.28 -4.70
CA LYS A 576 -35.45 51.59 -4.07
C LYS A 576 -34.52 50.43 -4.22
N THR A 577 -33.41 50.61 -4.96
CA THR A 577 -32.31 49.66 -5.04
C THR A 577 -31.22 50.02 -4.04
N PHE A 578 -30.60 49.01 -3.42
CA PHE A 578 -29.52 49.21 -2.44
C PHE A 578 -28.18 49.09 -3.15
N THR A 579 -27.26 50.00 -2.85
CA THR A 579 -25.87 50.01 -3.36
C THR A 579 -24.86 49.55 -2.31
N SER A 580 -25.32 49.37 -1.05
CA SER A 580 -24.54 48.89 0.07
C SER A 580 -25.41 48.02 1.00
N THR A 581 -24.77 47.28 1.90
CA THR A 581 -25.49 46.45 2.87
C THR A 581 -26.24 47.29 3.91
N ALA A 582 -27.47 46.89 4.26
CA ALA A 582 -28.25 47.48 5.34
C ALA A 582 -29.08 46.40 6.04
N ASP A 583 -29.26 46.50 7.36
CA ASP A 583 -30.07 45.54 8.16
C ASP A 583 -31.52 45.98 8.37
N ALA A 584 -31.87 47.20 7.97
CA ALA A 584 -33.22 47.76 7.98
C ALA A 584 -33.36 48.91 6.99
N TRP A 585 -34.57 49.11 6.56
CA TRP A 585 -34.92 50.24 5.71
C TRP A 585 -36.30 50.78 6.09
N GLN A 586 -36.44 52.11 6.00
CA GLN A 586 -37.68 52.79 6.34
C GLN A 586 -37.95 53.90 5.34
N GLN A 587 -39.20 54.06 4.90
CA GLN A 587 -39.63 55.08 3.95
C GLN A 587 -41.01 55.62 4.32
N ASN A 588 -41.10 56.93 4.40
CA ASN A 588 -42.39 57.63 4.42
C ASN A 588 -42.98 57.58 3.01
N ILE A 589 -44.23 57.15 2.90
CA ILE A 589 -44.95 56.95 1.62
C ILE A 589 -46.22 57.82 1.52
N SER A 590 -46.22 58.99 2.22
CA SER A 590 -47.33 59.96 2.20
C SER A 590 -47.65 60.53 0.81
N PHE A 591 -46.74 60.35 -0.15
CA PHE A 591 -46.91 60.74 -1.56
C PHE A 591 -47.85 59.77 -2.32
N LEU A 592 -48.18 58.62 -1.80
CA LEU A 592 -49.14 57.71 -2.40
C LEU A 592 -50.58 58.14 -2.11
N SER A 593 -51.44 58.08 -3.11
CA SER A 593 -52.89 58.30 -2.99
C SER A 593 -53.56 57.24 -2.12
N ASN A 594 -54.78 57.54 -1.68
CA ASN A 594 -55.59 56.49 -1.03
C ASN A 594 -55.80 55.29 -1.98
N GLY A 595 -55.57 54.10 -1.48
CA GLY A 595 -55.65 52.89 -2.31
C GLY A 595 -55.06 51.69 -1.63
N ILE A 596 -55.10 50.57 -2.34
CA ILE A 596 -54.49 49.31 -1.92
C ILE A 596 -53.15 49.17 -2.62
N TYR A 597 -52.13 48.82 -1.86
CA TYR A 597 -50.77 48.64 -2.36
C TYR A 597 -50.13 47.35 -1.85
N VAL A 598 -49.17 46.88 -2.58
CA VAL A 598 -48.33 45.75 -2.16
C VAL A 598 -46.87 46.21 -2.17
N VAL A 599 -46.22 46.19 -1.00
CA VAL A 599 -44.75 46.32 -0.94
C VAL A 599 -44.16 44.93 -1.08
N LYS A 600 -43.12 44.83 -1.89
CA LYS A 600 -42.41 43.59 -2.17
C LYS A 600 -40.93 43.79 -2.02
N THR A 601 -40.26 42.83 -1.39
CA THR A 601 -38.82 42.63 -1.43
C THR A 601 -38.54 41.26 -2.02
N GLY A 602 -37.30 40.92 -2.37
CA GLY A 602 -36.93 39.58 -2.82
C GLY A 602 -37.30 38.46 -1.82
N LYS A 603 -37.54 38.79 -0.55
CA LYS A 603 -37.69 37.87 0.58
C LYS A 603 -39.02 37.94 1.32
N ALA A 604 -39.82 38.99 1.12
CA ALA A 604 -41.12 39.20 1.78
C ALA A 604 -42.03 40.12 0.98
N SER A 605 -43.34 40.07 1.26
CA SER A 605 -44.32 41.01 0.74
C SER A 605 -45.37 41.32 1.81
N LEU A 606 -45.94 42.56 1.74
CA LEU A 606 -47.04 43.00 2.59
C LEU A 606 -48.04 43.77 1.75
N LYS A 607 -49.34 43.41 1.83
CA LYS A 607 -50.44 44.21 1.33
C LYS A 607 -50.85 45.23 2.41
N PHE A 608 -50.99 46.49 2.05
CA PHE A 608 -51.43 47.54 2.95
C PHE A 608 -52.44 48.45 2.28
N ILE A 609 -53.17 49.22 3.07
CA ILE A 609 -54.22 50.14 2.59
C ILE A 609 -53.85 51.52 3.06
N MET A 610 -53.84 52.50 2.14
CA MET A 610 -53.71 53.93 2.42
C MET A 610 -55.12 54.50 2.48
N THR A 611 -55.47 55.15 3.59
CA THR A 611 -56.74 55.90 3.75
C THR A 611 -56.45 57.31 4.25
N ASN A 612 -57.34 58.26 3.97
CA ASN A 612 -57.35 59.53 4.65
C ASN A 612 -57.68 59.31 6.15
N GLN A 613 -56.94 59.95 7.04
CA GLN A 613 -57.32 60.13 8.43
C GLN A 613 -58.44 61.17 8.53
#